data_1d06033147011e5962e222fa29ca17e7
#
_entry.id   1d06033147011e5962e222fa29ca17e7
#
_cell.length_a   1.000
_cell.length_b   1.000
_cell.length_c   1.000
_cell.angle_alpha   90.00
_cell.angle_beta   90.00
_cell.angle_gamma   90.00
#
_symmetry.space_group_name_H-M   'P 1'
#
loop_
_entity.id
_entity.type
_entity.pdbx_description
1 polymer ?
#
loop_
_entity_poly.entity_id
_entity_poly.type
_entity_poly.pdbx_seq_one_letter_code
_entity_poly.pdbx_strand_id
1 'polypeptide(L)'
;MTIGGDEEFMRRLHRCPEHIRKIFQSIDAYLVGLDDVTTRIDKKQEGRTYYRGGKWFCRMDPKPVEAWIGVRIHGVDPAVIETVAKVRDRPNDPHWIFVKDPGKVTDLKRMLRMAYESRTGSD
;
A
#
# COMPACT_ATOMS: atom_id res chain seq x y z
N MET A 1 -17.04 -22.48 3.26
CA MET A 1 -16.46 -21.98 3.37
C MET A 1 -15.69 -21.44 2.89
N THR A 2 -15.55 -21.00 2.64
CA THR A 2 -14.80 -20.60 2.17
C THR A 2 -14.07 -19.92 2.50
N ILE A 3 -13.57 -19.86 2.50
CA ILE A 3 -12.75 -19.35 2.91
C ILE A 3 -12.35 -18.35 2.48
N GLY A 4 -12.40 -17.40 2.83
CA GLY A 4 -11.94 -16.25 2.28
C GLY A 4 -10.56 -16.42 1.77
N GLY A 5 -10.29 -16.07 0.55
CA GLY A 5 -8.97 -16.17 0.00
C GLY A 5 -7.96 -15.26 0.69
N ASP A 6 -8.39 -14.43 1.62
CA ASP A 6 -7.50 -13.48 2.29
C ASP A 6 -7.16 -13.91 3.73
N GLU A 7 -7.44 -15.15 4.08
CA GLU A 7 -7.19 -15.61 5.45
C GLU A 7 -5.71 -15.56 5.82
N GLU A 8 -4.84 -16.00 4.93
CA GLU A 8 -3.40 -15.99 5.19
C GLU A 8 -2.87 -14.56 5.22
N PHE A 9 -3.41 -13.68 4.37
CA PHE A 9 -3.05 -12.27 4.40
C PHE A 9 -3.37 -11.65 5.77
N MET A 10 -4.54 -11.96 6.31
CA MET A 10 -4.93 -11.42 7.61
C MET A 10 -4.04 -11.95 8.72
N ARG A 11 -3.64 -13.23 8.65
CA ARG A 11 -2.68 -13.76 9.61
C ARG A 11 -1.34 -13.05 9.54
N ARG A 12 -0.88 -12.79 8.32
CA ARG A 12 0.38 -12.07 8.10
C ARG A 12 0.31 -10.68 8.72
N LEU A 13 -0.79 -9.98 8.49
CA LEU A 13 -0.99 -8.65 9.06
C LEU A 13 -1.01 -8.71 10.59
N HIS A 14 -1.67 -9.71 11.16
CA HIS A 14 -1.75 -9.86 12.61
C HIS A 14 -0.39 -10.18 13.24
N ARG A 15 0.53 -10.77 12.49
CA ARG A 15 1.87 -11.06 13.00
C ARG A 15 2.76 -9.81 13.03
N CYS A 16 2.35 -8.74 12.36
CA CYS A 16 3.09 -7.48 12.42
C CYS A 16 2.95 -6.85 13.80
N PRO A 17 3.95 -6.09 14.26
CA PRO A 17 3.80 -5.30 15.49
C PRO A 17 2.58 -4.39 15.41
N GLU A 18 2.02 -4.05 16.57
CA GLU A 18 0.79 -3.27 16.62
C GLU A 18 0.90 -1.96 15.86
N HIS A 19 2.01 -1.23 16.02
CA HIS A 19 2.14 0.06 15.35
C HIS A 19 2.19 -0.10 13.82
N ILE A 20 2.70 -1.22 13.33
CA ILE A 20 2.71 -1.51 11.89
C ILE A 20 1.31 -1.85 11.41
N ARG A 21 0.58 -2.67 12.18
CA ARG A 21 -0.83 -2.96 11.84
C ARG A 21 -1.64 -1.69 11.73
N LYS A 22 -1.43 -0.76 12.68
CA LYS A 22 -2.17 0.50 12.69
C LYS A 22 -1.84 1.36 11.49
N ILE A 23 -0.58 1.36 11.05
CA ILE A 23 -0.19 2.06 9.83
C ILE A 23 -0.98 1.49 8.64
N PHE A 24 -0.96 0.16 8.49
CA PHE A 24 -1.69 -0.49 7.40
C PHE A 24 -3.17 -0.14 7.46
N GLN A 25 -3.79 -0.30 8.63
CA GLN A 25 -5.22 -0.09 8.77
C GLN A 25 -5.62 1.35 8.46
N SER A 26 -4.81 2.31 8.89
CA SER A 26 -5.08 3.72 8.63
C SER A 26 -5.05 4.02 7.14
N ILE A 27 -4.04 3.52 6.44
CA ILE A 27 -3.91 3.77 5.01
C ILE A 27 -5.00 3.03 4.24
N ASP A 28 -5.26 1.77 4.60
CA ASP A 28 -6.29 0.97 3.96
C ASP A 28 -7.66 1.64 4.06
N ALA A 29 -8.02 2.09 5.27
CA ALA A 29 -9.31 2.75 5.47
C ALA A 29 -9.43 4.01 4.62
N TYR A 30 -8.34 4.77 4.51
CA TYR A 30 -8.32 5.97 3.69
C TYR A 30 -8.55 5.63 2.22
N LEU A 31 -7.82 4.62 1.71
CA LEU A 31 -7.89 4.29 0.29
C LEU A 31 -9.23 3.69 -0.11
N VAL A 32 -9.77 2.78 0.71
CA VAL A 32 -11.05 2.17 0.35
C VAL A 32 -12.22 3.15 0.50
N GLY A 33 -12.00 4.26 1.18
CA GLY A 33 -12.99 5.33 1.27
C GLY A 33 -13.01 6.26 0.06
N LEU A 34 -12.05 6.14 -0.85
CA LEU A 34 -12.05 6.95 -2.07
C LEU A 34 -13.00 6.35 -3.10
N ASP A 35 -13.51 7.20 -3.97
CA ASP A 35 -14.49 6.77 -4.98
C ASP A 35 -13.89 5.76 -5.95
N ASP A 36 -14.68 4.72 -6.25
CA ASP A 36 -14.36 3.75 -7.30
C ASP A 36 -13.12 2.91 -7.00
N VAL A 37 -12.79 2.75 -5.72
CA VAL A 37 -11.66 1.92 -5.33
C VAL A 37 -12.11 0.51 -5.02
N THR A 38 -11.45 -0.46 -5.65
CA THR A 38 -11.61 -1.88 -5.34
C THR A 38 -10.27 -2.45 -4.94
N THR A 39 -10.28 -3.60 -4.28
CA THR A 39 -9.05 -4.21 -3.80
C THR A 39 -9.00 -5.69 -4.16
N ARG A 40 -7.79 -6.22 -4.19
CA ARG A 40 -7.56 -7.63 -4.44
C ARG A 40 -6.31 -8.08 -3.71
N ILE A 41 -6.39 -9.27 -3.09
CA ILE A 41 -5.24 -9.92 -2.47
C ILE A 41 -4.60 -10.82 -3.52
N ASP A 42 -3.27 -10.84 -3.62
CA ASP A 42 -2.59 -11.67 -4.59
C ASP A 42 -2.68 -13.16 -4.20
N LYS A 43 -2.33 -14.05 -5.11
CA LYS A 43 -2.46 -15.49 -4.89
C LYS A 43 -1.63 -15.98 -3.71
N LYS A 44 -0.46 -15.39 -3.49
CA LYS A 44 0.41 -15.78 -2.38
C LYS A 44 -0.02 -15.11 -1.07
N GLN A 45 -1.01 -14.25 -1.13
CA GLN A 45 -1.56 -13.54 0.02
C GLN A 45 -0.51 -12.72 0.76
N GLU A 46 0.38 -12.10 0.00
CA GLU A 46 1.45 -11.28 0.53
C GLU A 46 1.09 -9.80 0.59
N GLY A 47 0.16 -9.37 -0.25
CA GLY A 47 -0.18 -7.97 -0.31
C GLY A 47 -1.57 -7.73 -0.85
N ARG A 48 -2.04 -6.50 -0.65
CA ARG A 48 -3.32 -6.03 -1.17
C ARG A 48 -3.05 -4.95 -2.21
N THR A 49 -3.66 -5.12 -3.38
CA THR A 49 -3.56 -4.15 -4.46
C THR A 49 -4.84 -3.34 -4.53
N TYR A 50 -4.69 -2.04 -4.76
CA TYR A 50 -5.80 -1.08 -4.83
C TYR A 50 -5.94 -0.60 -6.25
N TYR A 51 -7.19 -0.59 -6.73
CA TYR A 51 -7.52 -0.24 -8.10
C TYR A 51 -8.50 0.92 -8.12
N ARG A 52 -8.40 1.77 -9.13
CA ARG A 52 -9.41 2.76 -9.41
C ARG A 52 -9.94 2.49 -10.82
N GLY A 53 -11.23 2.19 -10.93
CA GLY A 53 -11.81 1.87 -12.22
C GLY A 53 -11.13 0.70 -12.90
N GLY A 54 -10.67 -0.27 -12.12
CA GLY A 54 -10.01 -1.46 -12.65
C GLY A 54 -8.53 -1.31 -12.91
N LYS A 55 -7.95 -0.13 -12.68
CA LYS A 55 -6.52 0.12 -12.91
C LYS A 55 -5.80 0.26 -11.57
N TRP A 56 -4.74 -0.54 -11.35
CA TRP A 56 -4.05 -0.52 -10.08
C TRP A 56 -3.26 0.79 -9.91
N PHE A 57 -3.21 1.29 -8.69
CA PHE A 57 -2.44 2.49 -8.38
C PHE A 57 -1.56 2.33 -7.15
N CYS A 58 -1.81 1.32 -6.34
CA CYS A 58 -1.07 1.12 -5.10
C CYS A 58 -1.13 -0.34 -4.70
N ARG A 59 -0.07 -0.82 -4.06
CA ARG A 59 -0.06 -2.14 -3.42
C ARG A 59 0.63 -2.00 -2.08
N MET A 60 0.08 -2.68 -1.06
CA MET A 60 0.69 -2.69 0.27
C MET A 60 0.93 -4.13 0.72
N ASP A 61 2.17 -4.40 1.13
CA ASP A 61 2.61 -5.72 1.59
C ASP A 61 3.03 -5.62 3.06
N PRO A 62 2.24 -6.18 4.00
CA PRO A 62 2.71 -6.23 5.39
C PRO A 62 3.84 -7.23 5.53
N LYS A 63 4.93 -6.80 6.17
CA LYS A 63 6.13 -7.62 6.34
C LYS A 63 6.38 -7.81 7.83
N PRO A 64 5.85 -8.90 8.44
CA PRO A 64 5.95 -9.06 9.89
C PRO A 64 7.38 -9.26 10.39
N VAL A 65 8.22 -9.95 9.63
CA VAL A 65 9.60 -10.19 10.05
C VAL A 65 10.39 -8.91 10.03
N GLU A 66 10.28 -8.15 8.95
CA GLU A 66 10.98 -6.88 8.78
C GLU A 66 10.34 -5.76 9.61
N ALA A 67 9.09 -5.95 10.03
CA ALA A 67 8.32 -4.96 10.80
C ALA A 67 8.15 -3.67 10.03
N TRP A 68 7.70 -3.77 8.79
CA TRP A 68 7.32 -2.61 7.99
C TRP A 68 6.18 -2.97 7.04
N ILE A 69 5.63 -1.95 6.37
CA ILE A 69 4.69 -2.12 5.26
C ILE A 69 5.44 -1.75 3.99
N GLY A 70 5.54 -2.67 3.05
CA GLY A 70 6.04 -2.36 1.72
C GLY A 70 4.92 -1.70 0.93
N VAL A 71 5.18 -0.55 0.32
CA VAL A 71 4.17 0.18 -0.43
C VAL A 71 4.71 0.43 -1.83
N ARG A 72 3.99 -0.06 -2.83
CA ARG A 72 4.32 0.18 -4.23
C ARG A 72 3.33 1.18 -4.80
N ILE A 73 3.87 2.19 -5.47
CA ILE A 73 3.08 3.35 -5.89
C ILE A 73 3.22 3.55 -7.39
N HIS A 74 2.09 3.65 -8.08
CA HIS A 74 2.05 3.89 -9.52
C HIS A 74 1.74 5.34 -9.81
N GLY A 75 2.40 5.89 -10.81
CA GLY A 75 2.01 7.18 -11.36
C GLY A 75 2.51 8.39 -10.58
N VAL A 76 3.47 8.19 -9.68
CA VAL A 76 4.08 9.27 -8.93
C VAL A 76 5.57 9.30 -9.26
N ASP A 77 6.09 10.49 -9.53
CA ASP A 77 7.49 10.67 -9.85
C ASP A 77 8.37 10.19 -8.69
N PRO A 78 9.39 9.38 -8.95
CA PRO A 78 10.30 8.94 -7.88
C PRO A 78 10.90 10.06 -7.06
N ALA A 79 11.12 11.24 -7.66
CA ALA A 79 11.63 12.38 -6.90
C ALA A 79 10.65 12.83 -5.83
N VAL A 80 9.35 12.73 -6.11
CA VAL A 80 8.32 13.05 -5.12
C VAL A 80 8.28 12.00 -4.04
N ILE A 81 8.40 10.73 -4.43
CA ILE A 81 8.42 9.62 -3.46
C ILE A 81 9.55 9.80 -2.47
N GLU A 82 10.72 10.23 -2.95
CA GLU A 82 11.89 10.40 -2.11
C GLU A 82 11.75 11.53 -1.08
N THR A 83 10.85 12.48 -1.32
CA THR A 83 10.60 13.52 -0.33
C THR A 83 9.85 12.99 0.89
N VAL A 84 9.17 11.86 0.73
CA VAL A 84 8.39 11.25 1.82
C VAL A 84 9.18 10.12 2.48
N ALA A 85 9.79 9.28 1.68
CA ALA A 85 10.52 8.12 2.20
C ALA A 85 11.64 7.76 1.24
N LYS A 86 12.77 7.33 1.80
CA LYS A 86 13.89 6.88 0.98
C LYS A 86 13.59 5.51 0.41
N VAL A 87 13.88 5.33 -0.86
CA VAL A 87 13.75 4.05 -1.53
C VAL A 87 15.12 3.39 -1.52
N ARG A 88 15.44 2.68 -0.43
CA ARG A 88 16.79 2.19 -0.21
C ARG A 88 17.05 0.82 -0.74
N ASP A 89 16.13 -0.08 -0.48
CA ASP A 89 16.40 -1.49 -0.67
C ASP A 89 15.89 -2.02 -1.99
N ARG A 90 15.37 -1.14 -2.83
CA ARG A 90 14.84 -1.51 -4.14
C ARG A 90 15.37 -0.55 -5.19
N PRO A 91 16.67 -0.52 -5.40
CA PRO A 91 17.25 0.45 -6.32
C PRO A 91 16.77 0.29 -7.77
N ASN A 92 16.30 -0.90 -8.12
CA ASN A 92 15.76 -1.15 -9.45
C ASN A 92 14.27 -0.87 -9.55
N ASP A 93 13.66 -0.46 -8.44
CA ASP A 93 12.22 -0.16 -8.41
C ASP A 93 12.01 1.04 -7.51
N PRO A 94 12.16 2.25 -8.03
CA PRO A 94 12.07 3.47 -7.21
C PRO A 94 10.66 3.76 -6.71
N HIS A 95 9.67 2.95 -7.12
CA HIS A 95 8.29 3.12 -6.68
C HIS A 95 7.94 2.31 -5.44
N TRP A 96 8.89 1.50 -4.92
CA TRP A 96 8.70 0.79 -3.66
C TRP A 96 9.27 1.60 -2.52
N ILE A 97 8.52 1.65 -1.41
CA ILE A 97 9.01 2.24 -0.16
C ILE A 97 8.66 1.31 1.00
N PHE A 98 9.42 1.42 2.09
CA PHE A 98 9.18 0.63 3.30
C PHE A 98 8.82 1.59 4.42
N VAL A 99 7.61 1.42 4.97
CA VAL A 99 7.06 2.35 5.94
C VAL A 99 6.94 1.67 7.29
N LYS A 100 7.59 2.24 8.29
CA LYS A 100 7.50 1.74 9.66
C LYS A 100 7.30 2.86 10.68
N ASP A 101 7.28 4.10 10.24
CA ASP A 101 7.15 5.26 11.13
C ASP A 101 5.73 5.81 11.00
N PRO A 102 4.94 5.77 12.09
CA PRO A 102 3.58 6.35 12.05
C PRO A 102 3.56 7.81 11.64
N GLY A 103 4.66 8.55 11.87
CA GLY A 103 4.74 9.96 11.49
C GLY A 103 4.74 10.19 9.99
N LYS A 104 4.93 9.14 9.18
CA LYS A 104 4.92 9.26 7.73
C LYS A 104 3.54 9.03 7.11
N VAL A 105 2.56 8.63 7.91
CA VAL A 105 1.26 8.20 7.37
C VAL A 105 0.54 9.33 6.63
N THR A 106 0.56 10.53 7.18
CA THR A 106 -0.13 11.67 6.54
C THR A 106 0.47 11.99 5.18
N ASP A 107 1.80 12.06 5.11
CA ASP A 107 2.47 12.36 3.85
C ASP A 107 2.25 11.23 2.85
N LEU A 108 2.26 9.99 3.33
CA LEU A 108 2.03 8.84 2.47
C LEU A 108 0.63 8.85 1.90
N LYS A 109 -0.37 9.17 2.70
CA LYS A 109 -1.75 9.27 2.20
C LYS A 109 -1.86 10.31 1.09
N ARG A 110 -1.18 11.45 1.25
CA ARG A 110 -1.19 12.50 0.23
C ARG A 110 -0.59 12.00 -1.07
N MET A 111 0.52 11.28 -0.96
CA MET A 111 1.20 10.74 -2.13
C MET A 111 0.37 9.65 -2.80
N LEU A 112 -0.28 8.79 -2.02
CA LEU A 112 -1.15 7.75 -2.57
C LEU A 112 -2.39 8.37 -3.22
N ARG A 113 -2.85 9.52 -2.74
CA ARG A 113 -3.92 10.25 -3.42
C ARG A 113 -3.47 10.70 -4.80
N MET A 114 -2.21 11.13 -4.94
CA MET A 114 -1.67 11.48 -6.25
C MET A 114 -1.69 10.28 -7.18
N ALA A 115 -1.31 9.10 -6.68
CA ALA A 115 -1.35 7.87 -7.46
C ALA A 115 -2.78 7.54 -7.89
N TYR A 116 -3.73 7.69 -6.97
CA TYR A 116 -5.14 7.47 -7.25
C TYR A 116 -5.62 8.43 -8.35
N GLU A 117 -5.24 9.70 -8.25
CA GLU A 117 -5.69 10.70 -9.23
C GLU A 117 -5.03 10.51 -10.60
N SER A 118 -3.88 9.85 -10.65
CA SER A 118 -3.24 9.54 -11.92
C SER A 118 -4.06 8.52 -12.72
N ARG A 119 -5.00 7.84 -12.08
CA ARG A 119 -5.87 6.85 -12.74
C ARG A 119 -7.25 7.46 -12.97
N THR A 120 -7.31 8.60 -13.58
CA THR A 120 -8.61 9.22 -13.89
C THR A 120 -9.32 8.42 -14.97
N GLY A 121 -10.65 8.54 -14.99
CA GLY A 121 -11.45 7.75 -15.90
C GLY A 121 -11.31 8.12 -17.35
N SER A 122 -10.65 9.21 -17.64
CA SER A 122 -10.47 9.64 -19.02
C SER A 122 -9.45 8.80 -19.79
N ASP A 123 -8.72 7.98 -19.12
CA ASP A 123 -7.66 7.20 -19.74
C ASP A 123 -8.15 6.05 -20.58
#